data_5e615338c29e7e278d4cf142058d3f78
#
_entry.id   5e615338c29e7e278d4cf142058d3f78
#
_cell.length_a   1.000
_cell.length_b   1.000
_cell.length_c   1.000
_cell.angle_alpha   90.00
_cell.angle_beta   90.00
_cell.angle_gamma   90.00
#
_symmetry.space_group_name_H-M   'P 1'
#
loop_
_entity.id
_entity.type
_entity.pdbx_description
1 polymer ?
#
loop_
_entity_poly.entity_id
_entity_poly.type
_entity_poly.pdbx_seq_one_letter_code
_entity_poly.pdbx_strand_id
1 'polypeptide(L)'
;MARLIRLTLVFALLFAVLIIGLPFLSSQFGPYPLMKTQDAVDLLTPLVLIPVYWLLLQLEPGRSPRQVETIIFLILAALWVEGQGMHLAANSIGHLTEAFTGSDAAALTYFYDEVLSHYMWHAGVIGLSLLLLYRQWKNPFEGLRSGLGTETGAGILHGLNYGLMVLEGETTPIGVPVAALVVIFVLALGRGRLRQQPLLAFFFVAYLTATILFLIWRVYWGGFIEPFDALKLI
;
A
#
# COMPACT_ATOMS: atom_id res chain seq x y z
N MET A 1 7.81 10.02 20.09
CA MET A 1 6.69 10.63 19.33
C MET A 1 7.18 11.45 18.12
N ALA A 2 7.91 12.55 18.26
CA ALA A 2 8.34 13.40 17.11
C ALA A 2 9.13 12.65 16.02
N ARG A 3 10.02 11.71 16.39
CA ARG A 3 10.78 10.89 15.44
C ARG A 3 9.85 9.95 14.64
N LEU A 4 8.86 9.37 15.28
CA LEU A 4 7.87 8.52 14.63
C LEU A 4 7.04 9.32 13.62
N ILE A 5 6.57 10.53 14.00
CA ILE A 5 5.79 11.41 13.12
C ILE A 5 6.58 11.79 11.86
N ARG A 6 7.87 12.15 12.01
CA ARG A 6 8.73 12.47 10.86
C ARG A 6 8.92 11.25 9.96
N LEU A 7 9.14 10.08 10.53
CA LEU A 7 9.29 8.85 9.75
C LEU A 7 7.99 8.47 9.02
N THR A 8 6.83 8.72 9.63
CA THR A 8 5.53 8.53 8.99
C THR A 8 5.34 9.43 7.77
N LEU A 9 5.80 10.70 7.85
CA LEU A 9 5.80 11.60 6.69
C LEU A 9 6.74 11.10 5.58
N VAL A 10 7.97 10.70 5.94
CA VAL A 10 8.93 10.11 4.98
C VAL A 10 8.35 8.85 4.34
N PHE A 11 7.72 7.99 5.14
CA PHE A 11 7.03 6.81 4.65
C PHE A 11 5.95 7.13 3.60
N ALA A 12 5.07 8.10 3.90
CA ALA A 12 4.01 8.52 2.98
C ALA A 12 4.57 9.10 1.67
N LEU A 13 5.65 9.88 1.74
CA LEU A 13 6.32 10.43 0.55
C LEU A 13 6.99 9.34 -0.28
N LEU A 14 7.73 8.42 0.34
CA LEU A 14 8.37 7.30 -0.36
C LEU A 14 7.32 6.39 -1.00
N PHE A 15 6.23 6.11 -0.30
CA PHE A 15 5.12 5.33 -0.84
C PHE A 15 4.51 6.02 -2.07
N ALA A 16 4.30 7.35 -2.02
CA ALA A 16 3.80 8.12 -3.15
C ALA A 16 4.73 8.06 -4.37
N VAL A 17 6.02 8.24 -4.16
CA VAL A 17 7.01 8.24 -5.25
C VAL A 17 7.13 6.85 -5.87
N LEU A 18 7.16 5.80 -5.04
CA LEU A 18 7.42 4.42 -5.48
C LEU A 18 6.17 3.67 -5.99
N ILE A 19 4.96 4.19 -5.78
CA ILE A 19 3.73 3.58 -6.28
C ILE A 19 3.11 4.44 -7.39
N ILE A 20 2.83 5.72 -7.13
CA ILE A 20 2.21 6.60 -8.13
C ILE A 20 3.24 7.14 -9.15
N GLY A 21 4.50 7.31 -8.74
CA GLY A 21 5.54 7.89 -9.60
C GLY A 21 6.03 6.97 -10.72
N LEU A 22 5.87 5.66 -10.57
CA LEU A 22 6.43 4.67 -11.51
C LEU A 22 5.86 4.74 -12.92
N PRO A 23 4.55 4.86 -13.15
CA PRO A 23 3.97 4.93 -14.49
C PRO A 23 4.53 6.04 -15.38
N PHE A 24 5.12 7.09 -14.78
CA PHE A 24 5.77 8.17 -15.53
C PHE A 24 7.17 7.80 -16.05
N LEU A 25 7.69 6.63 -15.72
CA LEU A 25 9.01 6.14 -16.14
C LEU A 25 8.89 5.10 -17.27
N SER A 26 8.22 5.46 -18.36
CA SER A 26 7.87 4.56 -19.47
C SER A 26 9.01 4.25 -20.44
N SER A 27 10.21 4.85 -20.30
CA SER A 27 11.33 4.61 -21.20
C SER A 27 11.88 3.19 -21.07
N GLN A 28 12.39 2.64 -22.20
CA GLN A 28 13.06 1.33 -22.20
C GLN A 28 14.27 1.31 -21.25
N PHE A 29 14.44 0.22 -20.52
CA PHE A 29 15.56 0.01 -19.60
C PHE A 29 16.68 -0.82 -20.26
N GLY A 30 17.81 -0.16 -20.53
CA GLY A 30 19.02 -0.81 -21.03
C GLY A 30 18.79 -1.53 -22.38
N PRO A 31 19.46 -2.67 -22.59
CA PRO A 31 19.36 -3.44 -23.82
C PRO A 31 18.12 -4.35 -23.91
N TYR A 32 17.27 -4.37 -22.88
CA TYR A 32 16.12 -5.27 -22.77
C TYR A 32 14.88 -4.61 -23.34
N PRO A 33 14.39 -5.01 -24.56
CA PRO A 33 13.33 -4.29 -25.27
C PRO A 33 11.96 -4.31 -24.56
N LEU A 34 11.73 -5.32 -23.69
CA LEU A 34 10.44 -5.48 -22.98
C LEU A 34 10.47 -4.91 -21.57
N MET A 35 11.64 -4.57 -21.03
CA MET A 35 11.77 -4.00 -19.70
C MET A 35 11.72 -2.47 -19.76
N LYS A 36 10.83 -1.88 -19.01
CA LYS A 36 10.73 -0.42 -18.85
C LYS A 36 11.52 0.04 -17.62
N THR A 37 11.87 1.31 -17.58
CA THR A 37 12.55 1.91 -16.41
C THR A 37 11.69 1.82 -15.16
N GLN A 38 10.36 1.93 -15.29
CA GLN A 38 9.42 1.73 -14.18
C GLN A 38 9.58 0.35 -13.55
N ASP A 39 9.72 -0.72 -14.34
CA ASP A 39 9.86 -2.10 -13.85
C ASP A 39 11.15 -2.26 -13.03
N ALA A 40 12.26 -1.67 -13.53
CA ALA A 40 13.53 -1.69 -12.83
C ALA A 40 13.48 -0.92 -11.50
N VAL A 41 12.76 0.22 -11.43
CA VAL A 41 12.59 1.00 -10.20
C VAL A 41 11.61 0.30 -9.26
N ASP A 42 10.60 -0.36 -9.78
CA ASP A 42 9.61 -1.08 -8.98
C ASP A 42 10.19 -2.25 -8.18
N LEU A 43 11.26 -2.88 -8.68
CA LEU A 43 12.05 -3.84 -7.90
C LEU A 43 12.59 -3.25 -6.58
N LEU A 44 12.79 -1.93 -6.51
CA LEU A 44 13.28 -1.25 -5.31
C LEU A 44 12.15 -0.97 -4.31
N THR A 45 10.89 -1.01 -4.73
CA THR A 45 9.75 -0.65 -3.89
C THR A 45 9.71 -1.45 -2.58
N PRO A 46 9.69 -2.80 -2.57
CA PRO A 46 9.74 -3.55 -1.33
C PRO A 46 11.07 -3.39 -0.58
N LEU A 47 12.21 -3.25 -1.30
CA LEU A 47 13.53 -3.08 -0.70
C LEU A 47 13.64 -1.77 0.09
N VAL A 48 12.92 -0.74 -0.28
CA VAL A 48 12.89 0.56 0.42
C VAL A 48 11.79 0.59 1.48
N LEU A 49 10.57 0.19 1.12
CA LEU A 49 9.41 0.38 2.01
C LEU A 49 9.35 -0.64 3.15
N ILE A 50 9.74 -1.90 2.95
CA ILE A 50 9.76 -2.90 4.03
C ILE A 50 10.70 -2.50 5.18
N PRO A 51 11.95 -2.05 4.94
CA PRO A 51 12.78 -1.46 5.99
C PRO A 51 12.14 -0.26 6.71
N VAL A 52 11.41 0.60 5.99
CA VAL A 52 10.72 1.72 6.62
C VAL A 52 9.56 1.25 7.50
N TYR A 53 8.78 0.25 7.07
CA TYR A 53 7.78 -0.42 7.92
C TYR A 53 8.42 -1.00 9.19
N TRP A 54 9.57 -1.64 9.05
CA TRP A 54 10.31 -2.18 10.20
C TRP A 54 10.78 -1.08 11.15
N LEU A 55 11.30 0.03 10.63
CA LEU A 55 11.68 1.19 11.45
C LEU A 55 10.47 1.80 12.17
N LEU A 56 9.31 1.91 11.51
CA LEU A 56 8.05 2.36 12.13
C LEU A 56 7.65 1.42 13.28
N LEU A 57 7.74 0.11 13.06
CA LEU A 57 7.45 -0.90 14.07
C LEU A 57 8.37 -0.79 15.32
N GLN A 58 9.64 -0.46 15.09
CA GLN A 58 10.64 -0.30 16.15
C GLN A 58 10.49 1.00 16.96
N LEU A 59 9.98 2.07 16.35
CA LEU A 59 9.86 3.38 17.00
C LEU A 59 8.63 3.51 17.91
N GLU A 60 7.81 2.49 17.99
CA GLU A 60 6.69 2.47 18.94
C GLU A 60 7.17 2.41 20.38
N PRO A 61 6.49 3.10 21.32
CA PRO A 61 6.93 3.15 22.71
C PRO A 61 6.82 1.79 23.41
N GLY A 62 7.74 1.56 24.31
CA GLY A 62 7.61 0.62 25.40
C GLY A 62 8.22 -0.75 25.21
N ARG A 63 8.33 -1.32 24.02
CA ARG A 63 8.92 -2.67 23.84
C ARG A 63 9.41 -2.92 22.42
N SER A 64 10.52 -3.62 22.30
CA SER A 64 10.92 -4.27 21.03
C SER A 64 9.80 -5.20 20.54
N PRO A 65 9.67 -5.40 19.19
CA PRO A 65 8.72 -6.35 18.65
C PRO A 65 8.85 -7.73 19.30
N ARG A 66 7.72 -8.35 19.64
CA ARG A 66 7.71 -9.73 20.14
C ARG A 66 8.09 -10.69 19.00
N GLN A 67 8.58 -11.86 19.35
CA GLN A 67 8.93 -12.89 18.33
C GLN A 67 7.77 -13.17 17.37
N VAL A 68 6.53 -13.29 17.88
CA VAL A 68 5.34 -13.52 17.04
C VAL A 68 5.09 -12.35 16.09
N GLU A 69 5.23 -11.10 16.54
CA GLU A 69 5.08 -9.91 15.72
C GLU A 69 6.17 -9.84 14.63
N THR A 70 7.38 -10.23 14.96
CA THR A 70 8.49 -10.36 14.00
C THR A 70 8.20 -11.45 12.96
N ILE A 71 7.70 -12.61 13.35
CA ILE A 71 7.32 -13.68 12.43
C ILE A 71 6.20 -13.22 11.48
N ILE A 72 5.15 -12.58 12.04
CA ILE A 72 4.06 -12.02 11.22
C ILE A 72 4.60 -10.97 10.24
N PHE A 73 5.48 -10.07 10.72
CA PHE A 73 6.12 -9.07 9.85
C PHE A 73 6.87 -9.74 8.69
N LEU A 74 7.68 -10.76 8.96
CA LEU A 74 8.45 -11.46 7.94
C LEU A 74 7.57 -12.18 6.92
N ILE A 75 6.48 -12.82 7.37
CA ILE A 75 5.51 -13.47 6.46
C ILE A 75 4.85 -12.43 5.55
N LEU A 76 4.39 -11.30 6.10
CA LEU A 76 3.74 -10.24 5.33
C LEU A 76 4.72 -9.56 4.36
N ALA A 77 5.97 -9.35 4.77
CA ALA A 77 7.02 -8.84 3.92
C ALA A 77 7.35 -9.82 2.78
N ALA A 78 7.41 -11.13 3.08
CA ALA A 78 7.61 -12.16 2.05
C ALA A 78 6.47 -12.21 1.05
N LEU A 79 5.21 -12.13 1.50
CA LEU A 79 4.04 -12.02 0.60
C LEU A 79 4.15 -10.82 -0.34
N TRP A 80 4.59 -9.66 0.17
CA TRP A 80 4.81 -8.50 -0.67
C TRP A 80 5.89 -8.72 -1.72
N VAL A 81 7.08 -9.17 -1.29
CA VAL A 81 8.21 -9.40 -2.21
C VAL A 81 7.86 -10.45 -3.26
N GLU A 82 7.23 -11.56 -2.86
CA GLU A 82 6.79 -12.63 -3.76
C GLU A 82 5.76 -12.12 -4.78
N GLY A 83 4.71 -11.44 -4.30
CA GLY A 83 3.66 -10.89 -5.16
C GLY A 83 4.23 -9.89 -6.15
N GLN A 84 5.03 -8.93 -5.69
CA GLN A 84 5.62 -7.91 -6.57
C GLN A 84 6.61 -8.51 -7.57
N GLY A 85 7.44 -9.46 -7.17
CA GLY A 85 8.34 -10.16 -8.08
C GLY A 85 7.60 -10.96 -9.15
N MET A 86 6.48 -11.58 -8.77
CA MET A 86 5.60 -12.31 -9.70
C MET A 86 4.95 -11.35 -10.70
N HIS A 87 4.39 -10.22 -10.23
CA HIS A 87 3.81 -9.18 -11.07
C HIS A 87 4.81 -8.70 -12.13
N LEU A 88 6.01 -8.27 -11.72
CA LEU A 88 7.02 -7.76 -12.64
C LEU A 88 7.45 -8.78 -13.71
N ALA A 89 7.60 -10.05 -13.31
CA ALA A 89 7.97 -11.13 -14.24
C ALA A 89 6.82 -11.42 -15.22
N ALA A 90 5.59 -11.54 -14.72
CA ALA A 90 4.42 -11.86 -15.52
C ALA A 90 4.03 -10.72 -16.46
N ASN A 91 4.10 -9.46 -16.01
CA ASN A 91 3.88 -8.27 -16.84
C ASN A 91 4.87 -8.22 -18.02
N SER A 92 6.16 -8.41 -17.76
CA SER A 92 7.18 -8.46 -18.83
C SER A 92 6.92 -9.60 -19.85
N ILE A 93 6.45 -10.77 -19.39
CA ILE A 93 6.09 -11.92 -20.24
C ILE A 93 4.77 -11.67 -20.96
N GLY A 94 3.82 -10.96 -20.33
CA GLY A 94 2.50 -10.63 -20.87
C GLY A 94 2.58 -10.01 -22.24
N HIS A 95 3.48 -9.08 -22.46
CA HIS A 95 3.70 -8.45 -23.75
C HIS A 95 4.09 -9.43 -24.88
N LEU A 96 4.72 -10.58 -24.53
CA LEU A 96 5.01 -11.64 -25.51
C LEU A 96 3.79 -12.49 -25.83
N THR A 97 2.84 -12.60 -24.90
CA THR A 97 1.65 -13.44 -25.03
C THR A 97 0.47 -12.72 -25.68
N GLU A 98 0.53 -11.40 -25.84
CA GLU A 98 -0.51 -10.59 -26.51
C GLU A 98 -0.85 -11.10 -27.93
N ALA A 99 0.16 -11.57 -28.67
CA ALA A 99 -0.02 -12.14 -29.99
C ALA A 99 -0.75 -13.51 -29.98
N PHE A 100 -0.90 -14.13 -28.82
CA PHE A 100 -1.50 -15.45 -28.62
C PHE A 100 -2.72 -15.39 -27.69
N THR A 101 -3.48 -14.29 -27.80
CA THR A 101 -4.73 -14.10 -27.04
C THR A 101 -5.63 -15.34 -27.13
N GLY A 102 -6.12 -15.83 -25.97
CA GLY A 102 -6.94 -17.04 -25.89
C GLY A 102 -6.15 -18.34 -25.71
N SER A 103 -4.82 -18.30 -25.68
CA SER A 103 -4.01 -19.47 -25.29
C SER A 103 -3.96 -19.67 -23.78
N ASP A 104 -3.73 -20.92 -23.35
CA ASP A 104 -3.53 -21.26 -21.92
C ASP A 104 -2.34 -20.47 -21.32
N ALA A 105 -1.31 -20.20 -22.12
CA ALA A 105 -0.16 -19.42 -21.68
C ALA A 105 -0.54 -17.96 -21.39
N ALA A 106 -1.33 -17.33 -22.25
CA ALA A 106 -1.82 -15.96 -22.02
C ALA A 106 -2.72 -15.90 -20.78
N ALA A 107 -3.63 -16.87 -20.62
CA ALA A 107 -4.52 -16.95 -19.46
C ALA A 107 -3.73 -17.14 -18.15
N LEU A 108 -2.71 -17.99 -18.14
CA LEU A 108 -1.86 -18.23 -16.98
C LEU A 108 -1.01 -17.00 -16.64
N THR A 109 -0.45 -16.33 -17.65
CA THR A 109 0.31 -15.08 -17.47
C THR A 109 -0.56 -14.01 -16.85
N TYR A 110 -1.77 -13.78 -17.38
CA TYR A 110 -2.74 -12.84 -16.81
C TYR A 110 -3.09 -13.17 -15.35
N PHE A 111 -3.31 -14.46 -15.03
CA PHE A 111 -3.60 -14.88 -13.66
C PHE A 111 -2.46 -14.57 -12.69
N TYR A 112 -1.21 -14.76 -13.11
CA TYR A 112 -0.04 -14.44 -12.28
C TYR A 112 0.19 -12.94 -12.19
N ASP A 113 -0.07 -12.20 -13.27
CA ASP A 113 0.12 -10.75 -13.33
C ASP A 113 -0.94 -10.01 -12.53
N GLU A 114 -2.19 -10.14 -12.94
CA GLU A 114 -3.30 -9.29 -12.49
C GLU A 114 -4.03 -9.84 -11.26
N VAL A 115 -3.99 -11.16 -11.03
CA VAL A 115 -4.79 -11.74 -9.95
C VAL A 115 -3.91 -12.13 -8.76
N LEU A 116 -3.10 -13.18 -8.90
CA LEU A 116 -2.40 -13.76 -7.75
C LEU A 116 -1.38 -12.79 -7.15
N SER A 117 -0.59 -12.15 -8.00
CA SER A 117 0.45 -11.20 -7.59
C SER A 117 -0.11 -10.01 -6.81
N HIS A 118 -1.16 -9.38 -7.34
CA HIS A 118 -1.80 -8.22 -6.71
C HIS A 118 -2.42 -8.58 -5.36
N TYR A 119 -3.12 -9.72 -5.26
CA TYR A 119 -3.66 -10.16 -3.98
C TYR A 119 -2.57 -10.45 -2.94
N MET A 120 -1.46 -11.09 -3.34
CA MET A 120 -0.33 -11.36 -2.44
C MET A 120 0.36 -10.07 -1.99
N TRP A 121 0.71 -9.20 -2.92
CA TRP A 121 1.35 -7.92 -2.64
C TRP A 121 0.48 -7.05 -1.74
N HIS A 122 -0.78 -6.83 -2.12
CA HIS A 122 -1.69 -5.98 -1.34
C HIS A 122 -2.00 -6.58 0.04
N ALA A 123 -2.13 -7.90 0.15
CA ALA A 123 -2.26 -8.55 1.46
C ALA A 123 -1.03 -8.29 2.34
N GLY A 124 0.18 -8.30 1.77
CA GLY A 124 1.41 -7.93 2.46
C GLY A 124 1.38 -6.49 2.98
N VAL A 125 1.10 -5.51 2.10
CA VAL A 125 1.04 -4.07 2.45
C VAL A 125 -0.04 -3.79 3.50
N ILE A 126 -1.25 -4.31 3.29
CA ILE A 126 -2.38 -4.16 4.21
C ILE A 126 -2.03 -4.79 5.56
N GLY A 127 -1.51 -6.00 5.55
CA GLY A 127 -1.15 -6.72 6.76
C GLY A 127 -0.08 -6.00 7.58
N LEU A 128 0.97 -5.46 6.93
CA LEU A 128 2.00 -4.65 7.59
C LEU A 128 1.41 -3.39 8.23
N SER A 129 0.50 -2.72 7.54
CA SER A 129 -0.20 -1.54 8.07
C SER A 129 -1.08 -1.88 9.28
N LEU A 130 -1.81 -3.00 9.22
CA LEU A 130 -2.62 -3.49 10.33
C LEU A 130 -1.76 -3.94 11.52
N LEU A 131 -0.58 -4.53 11.28
CA LEU A 131 0.37 -4.88 12.34
C LEU A 131 0.86 -3.63 13.08
N LEU A 132 1.21 -2.55 12.36
CA LEU A 132 1.55 -1.26 12.98
C LEU A 132 0.40 -0.69 13.81
N LEU A 133 -0.82 -0.70 13.27
CA LEU A 133 -2.02 -0.26 13.98
C LEU A 133 -2.26 -1.06 15.26
N TYR A 134 -2.18 -2.39 15.16
CA TYR A 134 -2.34 -3.29 16.32
C TYR A 134 -1.33 -2.99 17.43
N ARG A 135 -0.05 -2.86 17.06
CA ARG A 135 1.01 -2.55 18.03
C ARG A 135 0.79 -1.22 18.70
N GLN A 136 0.54 -0.17 17.92
CA GLN A 136 0.31 1.15 18.48
C GLN A 136 -0.94 1.19 19.37
N TRP A 137 -1.99 0.47 19.00
CA TRP A 137 -3.18 0.33 19.83
C TRP A 137 -2.86 -0.25 21.22
N LYS A 138 -1.94 -1.23 21.26
CA LYS A 138 -1.50 -1.87 22.50
C LYS A 138 -0.51 -1.03 23.30
N ASN A 139 0.24 -0.14 22.65
CA ASN A 139 1.33 0.62 23.24
C ASN A 139 1.17 2.12 22.93
N PRO A 140 0.18 2.83 23.54
CA PRO A 140 0.01 4.25 23.33
C PRO A 140 1.18 5.03 23.93
N PHE A 141 1.50 6.19 23.34
CA PHE A 141 2.46 7.12 23.94
C PHE A 141 1.89 7.76 25.20
N GLU A 142 2.75 8.05 26.17
CA GLU A 142 2.41 8.89 27.30
C GLU A 142 2.29 10.36 26.84
N GLY A 143 1.31 11.06 27.39
CA GLY A 143 1.01 12.46 27.09
C GLY A 143 0.25 12.68 25.78
N LEU A 144 -0.27 13.90 25.65
CA LEU A 144 -1.08 14.34 24.51
C LEU A 144 -0.27 15.29 23.61
N ARG A 145 -0.49 15.21 22.31
CA ARG A 145 0.05 16.19 21.34
C ARG A 145 -0.88 17.39 21.22
N SER A 146 -0.27 18.55 20.88
CA SER A 146 -1.00 19.79 20.65
C SER A 146 -1.79 19.81 19.34
N GLY A 147 -1.40 19.00 18.33
CA GLY A 147 -2.04 18.96 17.01
C GLY A 147 -1.79 17.66 16.26
N LEU A 148 -2.48 17.50 15.13
CA LEU A 148 -2.44 16.33 14.24
C LEU A 148 -2.04 16.69 12.79
N GLY A 149 -1.51 17.89 12.57
CA GLY A 149 -1.31 18.45 11.21
C GLY A 149 -0.44 17.58 10.29
N THR A 150 0.72 17.13 10.77
CA THR A 150 1.65 16.31 9.97
C THR A 150 1.03 14.95 9.63
N GLU A 151 0.39 14.29 10.60
CA GLU A 151 -0.25 12.99 10.38
C GLU A 151 -1.45 13.11 9.46
N THR A 152 -2.16 14.23 9.50
CA THR A 152 -3.26 14.51 8.59
C THR A 152 -2.76 14.64 7.16
N GLY A 153 -1.75 15.48 6.91
CA GLY A 153 -1.18 15.65 5.58
C GLY A 153 -0.58 14.35 5.01
N ALA A 154 0.23 13.66 5.82
CA ALA A 154 0.80 12.36 5.44
C ALA A 154 -0.28 11.29 5.22
N GLY A 155 -1.33 11.29 6.06
CA GLY A 155 -2.45 10.37 5.94
C GLY A 155 -3.27 10.60 4.67
N ILE A 156 -3.55 11.84 4.30
CA ILE A 156 -4.23 12.15 3.03
C ILE A 156 -3.39 11.62 1.86
N LEU A 157 -2.10 11.94 1.81
CA LEU A 157 -1.20 11.47 0.76
C LEU A 157 -1.19 9.95 0.68
N HIS A 158 -1.01 9.25 1.80
CA HIS A 158 -1.00 7.79 1.83
C HIS A 158 -2.35 7.18 1.48
N GLY A 159 -3.46 7.81 1.88
CA GLY A 159 -4.81 7.36 1.56
C GLY A 159 -5.14 7.44 0.08
N LEU A 160 -4.71 8.50 -0.60
CA LEU A 160 -4.81 8.60 -2.06
C LEU A 160 -4.00 7.50 -2.75
N ASN A 161 -2.75 7.29 -2.31
CA ASN A 161 -1.90 6.21 -2.83
C ASN A 161 -2.52 4.83 -2.63
N TYR A 162 -2.96 4.54 -1.40
CA TYR A 162 -3.62 3.27 -1.09
C TYR A 162 -4.87 3.05 -1.95
N GLY A 163 -5.69 4.09 -2.11
CA GLY A 163 -6.89 4.01 -2.91
C GLY A 163 -6.59 3.73 -4.40
N LEU A 164 -5.62 4.43 -4.96
CA LEU A 164 -5.19 4.21 -6.35
C LEU A 164 -4.56 2.81 -6.53
N MET A 165 -3.68 2.38 -5.62
CA MET A 165 -3.08 1.05 -5.62
C MET A 165 -4.15 -0.06 -5.61
N VAL A 166 -5.19 0.08 -4.78
CA VAL A 166 -6.27 -0.92 -4.67
C VAL A 166 -7.16 -0.93 -5.92
N LEU A 167 -7.41 0.24 -6.52
CA LEU A 167 -8.18 0.34 -7.77
C LEU A 167 -7.40 -0.23 -8.95
N GLU A 168 -6.12 0.14 -9.08
CA GLU A 168 -5.21 -0.30 -10.15
C GLU A 168 -4.98 -1.81 -10.11
N GLY A 169 -4.75 -2.37 -8.95
CA GLY A 169 -4.52 -3.81 -8.80
C GLY A 169 -5.81 -4.63 -8.66
N GLU A 170 -6.98 -4.08 -8.98
CA GLU A 170 -8.30 -4.76 -8.92
C GLU A 170 -8.59 -5.49 -7.58
N THR A 171 -7.94 -5.07 -6.50
CA THR A 171 -8.05 -5.69 -5.16
C THR A 171 -9.09 -5.03 -4.28
N THR A 172 -10.07 -4.36 -4.88
CA THR A 172 -11.20 -3.73 -4.17
C THR A 172 -11.95 -4.69 -3.24
N PRO A 173 -12.07 -6.02 -3.52
CA PRO A 173 -12.72 -6.95 -2.60
C PRO A 173 -12.05 -7.05 -1.23
N ILE A 174 -10.76 -6.77 -1.12
CA ILE A 174 -10.04 -6.75 0.16
C ILE A 174 -9.75 -5.31 0.64
N GLY A 175 -9.35 -4.42 -0.27
CA GLY A 175 -8.90 -3.07 0.08
C GLY A 175 -10.02 -2.18 0.60
N VAL A 176 -11.20 -2.21 -0.02
CA VAL A 176 -12.35 -1.39 0.37
C VAL A 176 -12.89 -1.79 1.76
N PRO A 177 -13.18 -3.08 2.03
CA PRO A 177 -13.63 -3.48 3.37
C PRO A 177 -12.62 -3.15 4.47
N VAL A 178 -11.32 -3.36 4.24
CA VAL A 178 -10.30 -3.04 5.25
C VAL A 178 -10.28 -1.55 5.55
N ALA A 179 -10.31 -0.68 4.54
CA ALA A 179 -10.35 0.76 4.74
C ALA A 179 -11.58 1.17 5.59
N ALA A 180 -12.77 0.69 5.22
CA ALA A 180 -14.01 0.97 5.95
C ALA A 180 -13.96 0.45 7.39
N LEU A 181 -13.48 -0.78 7.61
CA LEU A 181 -13.38 -1.37 8.95
C LEU A 181 -12.43 -0.61 9.87
N VAL A 182 -11.28 -0.14 9.37
CA VAL A 182 -10.36 0.70 10.17
C VAL A 182 -11.02 2.03 10.52
N VAL A 183 -11.73 2.66 9.59
CA VAL A 183 -12.47 3.91 9.87
C VAL A 183 -13.52 3.68 10.96
N ILE A 184 -14.35 2.65 10.81
CA ILE A 184 -15.41 2.30 11.80
C ILE A 184 -14.77 2.01 13.16
N PHE A 185 -13.71 1.20 13.21
CA PHE A 185 -12.99 0.88 14.44
C PHE A 185 -12.51 2.14 15.17
N VAL A 186 -11.86 3.06 14.45
CA VAL A 186 -11.36 4.30 15.07
C VAL A 186 -12.49 5.22 15.50
N LEU A 187 -13.55 5.34 14.71
CA LEU A 187 -14.73 6.15 15.07
C LEU A 187 -15.43 5.60 16.32
N ALA A 188 -15.53 4.29 16.45
CA ALA A 188 -16.19 3.64 17.57
C ALA A 188 -15.32 3.62 18.84
N LEU A 189 -14.04 3.31 18.73
CA LEU A 189 -13.19 2.98 19.88
C LEU A 189 -11.92 3.84 20.00
N GLY A 190 -11.50 4.49 18.92
CA GLY A 190 -10.18 5.14 18.81
C GLY A 190 -10.15 6.65 18.97
N ARG A 191 -11.29 7.36 18.91
CA ARG A 191 -11.33 8.84 18.85
C ARG A 191 -10.52 9.50 19.97
N GLY A 192 -10.68 9.04 21.22
CA GLY A 192 -9.98 9.59 22.38
C GLY A 192 -8.47 9.33 22.39
N ARG A 193 -7.97 8.44 21.52
CA ARG A 193 -6.57 8.00 21.48
C ARG A 193 -5.75 8.65 20.35
N LEU A 194 -6.38 9.35 19.41
CA LEU A 194 -5.70 9.92 18.24
C LEU A 194 -4.51 10.82 18.59
N ARG A 195 -4.60 11.58 19.71
CA ARG A 195 -3.49 12.44 20.17
C ARG A 195 -2.36 11.68 20.87
N GLN A 196 -2.58 10.45 21.28
CA GLN A 196 -1.58 9.59 21.93
C GLN A 196 -0.97 8.57 20.96
N GLN A 197 -1.60 8.36 19.83
CA GLN A 197 -1.27 7.29 18.88
C GLN A 197 -1.06 7.86 17.47
N PRO A 198 0.17 8.29 17.12
CA PRO A 198 0.45 8.92 15.82
C PRO A 198 0.12 8.04 14.61
N LEU A 199 0.47 6.72 14.66
CA LEU A 199 0.14 5.80 13.56
C LEU A 199 -1.36 5.55 13.45
N LEU A 200 -2.09 5.51 14.58
CA LEU A 200 -3.55 5.42 14.55
C LEU A 200 -4.16 6.64 13.86
N ALA A 201 -3.66 7.85 14.18
CA ALA A 201 -4.12 9.09 13.55
C ALA A 201 -3.79 9.11 12.06
N PHE A 202 -2.58 8.73 11.68
CA PHE A 202 -2.12 8.64 10.31
C PHE A 202 -2.98 7.66 9.49
N PHE A 203 -3.09 6.41 9.92
CA PHE A 203 -3.86 5.40 9.20
C PHE A 203 -5.37 5.67 9.22
N PHE A 204 -5.90 6.28 10.29
CA PHE A 204 -7.29 6.74 10.31
C PHE A 204 -7.56 7.72 9.18
N VAL A 205 -6.73 8.76 9.05
CA VAL A 205 -6.85 9.74 7.97
C VAL A 205 -6.65 9.09 6.61
N ALA A 206 -5.66 8.20 6.49
CA ALA A 206 -5.37 7.49 5.25
C ALA A 206 -6.57 6.64 4.77
N TYR A 207 -7.09 5.78 5.63
CA TYR A 207 -8.21 4.92 5.27
C TYR A 207 -9.54 5.69 5.14
N LEU A 208 -9.71 6.81 5.86
CA LEU A 208 -10.84 7.71 5.64
C LEU A 208 -10.76 8.35 4.25
N THR A 209 -9.59 8.86 3.86
CA THR A 209 -9.34 9.42 2.53
C THR A 209 -9.58 8.38 1.44
N ALA A 210 -9.04 7.18 1.59
CA ALA A 210 -9.28 6.07 0.66
C ALA A 210 -10.76 5.68 0.57
N THR A 211 -11.46 5.59 1.70
CA THR A 211 -12.90 5.28 1.73
C THR A 211 -13.70 6.33 0.97
N ILE A 212 -13.38 7.62 1.17
CA ILE A 212 -14.03 8.72 0.43
C ILE A 212 -13.71 8.60 -1.06
N LEU A 213 -12.46 8.33 -1.43
CA LEU A 213 -12.05 8.10 -2.82
C LEU A 213 -12.84 6.95 -3.45
N PHE A 214 -12.94 5.80 -2.79
CA PHE A 214 -13.71 4.65 -3.28
C PHE A 214 -15.19 4.97 -3.48
N LEU A 215 -15.81 5.72 -2.56
CA LEU A 215 -17.20 6.13 -2.69
C LEU A 215 -17.40 7.06 -3.88
N ILE A 216 -16.55 8.09 -4.03
CA ILE A 216 -16.60 9.02 -5.17
C ILE A 216 -16.37 8.25 -6.47
N TRP A 217 -15.36 7.38 -6.52
CA TRP A 217 -15.01 6.58 -7.69
C TRP A 217 -16.17 5.69 -8.12
N ARG A 218 -16.74 4.94 -7.17
CA ARG A 218 -17.90 4.06 -7.39
C ARG A 218 -19.11 4.80 -7.92
N VAL A 219 -19.39 6.00 -7.39
CA VAL A 219 -20.56 6.81 -7.80
C VAL A 219 -20.31 7.43 -9.18
N TYR A 220 -19.12 7.96 -9.43
CA TYR A 220 -18.82 8.68 -10.67
C TYR A 220 -18.73 7.73 -11.88
N TRP A 221 -18.05 6.60 -11.71
CA TRP A 221 -17.80 5.64 -12.80
C TRP A 221 -18.78 4.47 -12.85
N GLY A 222 -19.70 4.35 -11.89
CA GLY A 222 -20.65 3.24 -11.79
C GLY A 222 -20.01 1.89 -11.37
N GLY A 223 -18.72 1.86 -11.11
CA GLY A 223 -17.92 0.68 -10.76
C GLY A 223 -16.56 1.04 -10.15
N PHE A 224 -15.76 0.03 -9.89
CA PHE A 224 -14.35 0.17 -9.53
C PHE A 224 -13.51 -0.10 -10.79
N ILE A 225 -13.60 0.80 -11.77
CA ILE A 225 -12.82 0.74 -13.00
C ILE A 225 -11.39 1.12 -12.68
N GLU A 226 -10.44 0.48 -13.34
CA GLU A 226 -9.01 0.76 -13.22
C GLU A 226 -8.70 2.24 -13.57
N PRO A 227 -7.85 2.93 -12.79
CA PRO A 227 -7.58 4.36 -12.96
C PRO A 227 -7.05 4.75 -14.34
N PHE A 228 -6.15 3.96 -14.93
CA PHE A 228 -5.60 4.27 -16.25
C PHE A 228 -6.66 4.19 -17.33
N ASP A 229 -7.52 3.16 -17.29
CA ASP A 229 -8.65 3.02 -18.20
C ASP A 229 -9.68 4.14 -18.03
N ALA A 230 -10.04 4.44 -16.77
CA ALA A 230 -11.02 5.46 -16.44
C ALA A 230 -10.61 6.85 -16.89
N LEU A 231 -9.33 7.20 -16.69
CA LEU A 231 -8.79 8.53 -16.98
C LEU A 231 -8.16 8.64 -18.37
N LYS A 232 -8.09 7.56 -19.12
CA LYS A 232 -7.47 7.48 -20.48
C LYS A 232 -6.04 8.04 -20.48
N LEU A 233 -5.26 7.66 -19.48
CA LEU A 233 -3.91 8.19 -19.24
C LEU A 233 -2.81 7.45 -20.04
N ILE A 234 -3.16 6.38 -20.74
CA ILE A 234 -2.26 5.60 -21.62
C ILE A 234 -2.87 5.43 -23.00
#